data_9dbd761edbccc04b54be14b4d6289eeb
#
_entry.id   9dbd761edbccc04b54be14b4d6289eeb
#
_cell.length_a   1.000
_cell.length_b   1.000
_cell.length_c   1.000
_cell.angle_alpha   90.00
_cell.angle_beta   90.00
_cell.angle_gamma   90.00
#
_symmetry.space_group_name_H-M   'P 1'
#
loop_
_entity.id
_entity.type
_entity.pdbx_description
1 polymer ?
#
loop_
_entity_poly.entity_id
_entity_poly.type
_entity_poly.pdbx_seq_one_letter_code
_entity_poly.pdbx_strand_id
1 'polypeptide(L)'
;MSAVEWVAGRKYEEIMYETYNGIAKITINRPEKHNAFTPRTVMELIDAFAYARDDSNVGVIILTGAGDRAFCSGGDQSVRGHGGYVGDDQIPRLNVLDLQRLIRVIPKPVVAMVKGYAIGGGHVLHIVCDLTIAADNAVFGQTGPKVGSFDAGYGSGYLARIVGHKKAREIWYLCRQYNAQEALDMGLVNTVVPLDKVEEETIKWCEEMLEKSPTALRFLKAAFNADTDGLAGIQQFAGDATLLYYTTDEAKEGRDAFKEKRKPDFGQFPRFP
;
A
#
# COMPACT_ATOMS: atom_id res chain seq x y z
N MET A 1 -7.84 0.65 -27.64
CA MET A 1 -6.49 0.89 -27.08
C MET A 1 -5.59 -0.27 -27.51
N SER A 2 -4.30 -0.04 -27.81
CA SER A 2 -3.34 -1.13 -27.99
C SER A 2 -3.29 -1.96 -26.71
N ALA A 3 -3.12 -3.28 -26.84
CA ALA A 3 -2.95 -4.16 -25.67
C ALA A 3 -1.79 -3.64 -24.79
N VAL A 4 -2.00 -3.60 -23.48
CA VAL A 4 -0.97 -3.21 -22.52
C VAL A 4 0.11 -4.30 -22.51
N GLU A 5 1.35 -3.93 -22.80
CA GLU A 5 2.48 -4.85 -22.79
C GLU A 5 3.30 -4.62 -21.52
N TRP A 6 3.10 -5.47 -20.52
CA TRP A 6 3.84 -5.45 -19.28
C TRP A 6 5.25 -5.98 -19.47
N VAL A 7 6.25 -5.22 -19.02
CA VAL A 7 7.65 -5.63 -19.07
C VAL A 7 8.02 -6.28 -17.75
N ALA A 8 8.42 -7.55 -17.79
CA ALA A 8 8.87 -8.28 -16.61
C ALA A 8 10.14 -7.65 -16.05
N GLY A 9 10.14 -7.40 -14.72
CA GLY A 9 11.25 -6.83 -14.00
C GLY A 9 11.97 -7.87 -13.12
N ARG A 10 12.20 -7.51 -11.84
CA ARG A 10 12.88 -8.35 -10.86
C ARG A 10 12.15 -9.70 -10.65
N LYS A 11 12.90 -10.79 -10.57
CA LYS A 11 12.35 -12.14 -10.42
C LYS A 11 12.16 -12.49 -8.95
N TYR A 12 11.02 -13.10 -8.66
CA TYR A 12 10.61 -13.62 -7.35
C TYR A 12 10.00 -15.01 -7.51
N GLU A 13 9.78 -15.72 -6.42
CA GLU A 13 9.20 -17.06 -6.42
C GLU A 13 7.67 -17.04 -6.26
N GLU A 14 7.16 -16.24 -5.33
CA GLU A 14 5.74 -16.20 -4.97
C GLU A 14 5.00 -14.92 -5.43
N ILE A 15 5.72 -13.98 -6.06
CA ILE A 15 5.13 -12.78 -6.64
C ILE A 15 5.66 -12.53 -8.06
N MET A 16 5.00 -11.65 -8.79
CA MET A 16 5.50 -11.09 -10.05
C MET A 16 5.68 -9.59 -9.91
N TYR A 17 6.72 -9.05 -10.54
CA TYR A 17 6.99 -7.62 -10.65
C TYR A 17 7.10 -7.24 -12.12
N GLU A 18 6.24 -6.35 -12.56
CA GLU A 18 6.15 -5.90 -13.94
C GLU A 18 6.03 -4.38 -13.99
N THR A 19 6.45 -3.76 -15.09
CA THR A 19 6.35 -2.31 -15.28
C THR A 19 5.72 -1.95 -16.63
N TYR A 20 5.02 -0.82 -16.66
CA TYR A 20 4.43 -0.24 -17.86
C TYR A 20 4.26 1.28 -17.66
N ASN A 21 4.81 2.10 -18.53
CA ASN A 21 4.59 3.56 -18.59
C ASN A 21 4.60 4.29 -17.22
N GLY A 22 5.60 4.03 -16.38
CA GLY A 22 5.68 4.67 -15.06
C GLY A 22 4.87 3.99 -13.96
N ILE A 23 4.23 2.86 -14.26
CA ILE A 23 3.46 2.05 -13.33
C ILE A 23 4.26 0.79 -13.00
N ALA A 24 4.40 0.44 -11.72
CA ALA A 24 4.85 -0.88 -11.29
C ALA A 24 3.63 -1.72 -10.87
N LYS A 25 3.52 -2.94 -11.37
CA LYS A 25 2.50 -3.91 -10.96
C LYS A 25 3.14 -5.03 -10.16
N ILE A 26 2.75 -5.16 -8.91
CA ILE A 26 3.17 -6.21 -7.98
C ILE A 26 2.01 -7.18 -7.82
N THR A 27 2.20 -8.42 -8.24
CA THR A 27 1.14 -9.44 -8.27
C THR A 27 1.50 -10.58 -7.33
N ILE A 28 0.67 -10.87 -6.32
CA ILE A 28 0.79 -12.09 -5.51
C ILE A 28 0.46 -13.26 -6.42
N ASN A 29 1.39 -14.20 -6.60
CA ASN A 29 1.30 -15.26 -7.60
C ASN A 29 1.24 -16.66 -6.95
N ARG A 30 0.18 -16.90 -6.20
CA ARG A 30 -0.17 -18.19 -5.58
C ARG A 30 -1.66 -18.51 -5.82
N PRO A 31 -2.13 -18.51 -7.09
CA PRO A 31 -3.56 -18.59 -7.40
C PRO A 31 -4.20 -19.90 -6.93
N GLU A 32 -3.46 -21.01 -6.86
CA GLU A 32 -3.90 -22.32 -6.33
C GLU A 32 -4.21 -22.29 -4.82
N LYS A 33 -3.68 -21.27 -4.10
CA LYS A 33 -3.92 -20.99 -2.68
C LYS A 33 -4.75 -19.72 -2.47
N HIS A 34 -5.51 -19.29 -3.48
CA HIS A 34 -6.25 -18.02 -3.45
C HIS A 34 -5.36 -16.82 -3.05
N ASN A 35 -4.12 -16.82 -3.51
CA ASN A 35 -3.11 -15.81 -3.22
C ASN A 35 -2.89 -15.57 -1.72
N ALA A 36 -3.09 -16.60 -0.88
CA ALA A 36 -2.71 -16.55 0.52
C ALA A 36 -1.21 -16.34 0.66
N PHE A 37 -0.80 -15.42 1.52
CA PHE A 37 0.63 -15.11 1.69
C PHE A 37 1.30 -15.99 2.74
N THR A 38 2.53 -16.39 2.45
CA THR A 38 3.49 -17.00 3.37
C THR A 38 4.44 -15.93 3.92
N PRO A 39 5.32 -16.27 4.89
CA PRO A 39 6.43 -15.40 5.26
C PRO A 39 7.30 -14.99 4.05
N ARG A 40 7.55 -15.91 3.11
CA ARG A 40 8.29 -15.63 1.86
C ARG A 40 7.56 -14.61 0.99
N THR A 41 6.28 -14.83 0.71
CA THR A 41 5.46 -13.86 -0.05
C THR A 41 5.58 -12.45 0.53
N VAL A 42 5.50 -12.34 1.87
CA VAL A 42 5.59 -11.05 2.56
C VAL A 42 6.96 -10.41 2.39
N MET A 43 8.05 -11.19 2.52
CA MET A 43 9.42 -10.68 2.33
C MET A 43 9.65 -10.23 0.89
N GLU A 44 9.17 -11.00 -0.09
CA GLU A 44 9.26 -10.62 -1.50
C GLU A 44 8.46 -9.36 -1.82
N LEU A 45 7.25 -9.21 -1.24
CA LEU A 45 6.46 -7.99 -1.35
C LEU A 45 7.20 -6.78 -0.77
N ILE A 46 7.79 -6.90 0.43
CA ILE A 46 8.58 -5.82 1.04
C ILE A 46 9.73 -5.40 0.12
N ASP A 47 10.46 -6.36 -0.42
CA ASP A 47 11.57 -6.09 -1.35
C ASP A 47 11.07 -5.44 -2.66
N ALA A 48 9.98 -5.94 -3.24
CA ALA A 48 9.39 -5.39 -4.46
C ALA A 48 8.89 -3.95 -4.28
N PHE A 49 8.23 -3.65 -3.16
CA PHE A 49 7.81 -2.29 -2.82
C PHE A 49 9.02 -1.36 -2.59
N ALA A 50 10.07 -1.83 -1.91
CA ALA A 50 11.29 -1.06 -1.73
C ALA A 50 11.99 -0.79 -3.07
N TYR A 51 12.05 -1.79 -3.94
CA TYR A 51 12.57 -1.64 -5.30
C TYR A 51 11.77 -0.63 -6.13
N ALA A 52 10.43 -0.73 -6.12
CA ALA A 52 9.56 0.24 -6.78
C ALA A 52 9.68 1.66 -6.20
N ARG A 53 9.91 1.78 -4.88
CA ARG A 53 10.15 3.07 -4.22
C ARG A 53 11.37 3.78 -4.81
N ASP A 54 12.45 3.04 -4.99
CA ASP A 54 13.76 3.60 -5.34
C ASP A 54 13.94 3.76 -6.87
N ASP A 55 13.05 3.18 -7.68
CA ASP A 55 13.06 3.35 -9.15
C ASP A 55 12.43 4.71 -9.53
N SER A 56 13.25 5.62 -10.04
CA SER A 56 12.82 6.95 -10.50
C SER A 56 11.87 6.93 -11.69
N ASN A 57 11.78 5.81 -12.43
CA ASN A 57 10.86 5.66 -13.56
C ASN A 57 9.47 5.20 -13.13
N VAL A 58 9.29 4.80 -11.87
CA VAL A 58 8.00 4.38 -11.31
C VAL A 58 7.38 5.54 -10.54
N GLY A 59 6.18 5.96 -10.92
CA GLY A 59 5.41 7.00 -10.23
C GLY A 59 4.21 6.46 -9.43
N VAL A 60 3.65 5.32 -9.83
CA VAL A 60 2.48 4.70 -9.19
C VAL A 60 2.69 3.19 -9.09
N ILE A 61 2.16 2.55 -8.05
CA ILE A 61 2.28 1.12 -7.82
C ILE A 61 0.89 0.48 -7.76
N ILE A 62 0.69 -0.62 -8.49
CA ILE A 62 -0.49 -1.48 -8.40
C ILE A 62 -0.14 -2.71 -7.57
N LEU A 63 -0.98 -3.04 -6.59
CA LEU A 63 -0.96 -4.32 -5.88
C LEU A 63 -2.17 -5.16 -6.31
N THR A 64 -1.94 -6.40 -6.71
CA THR A 64 -3.02 -7.31 -7.15
C THR A 64 -2.70 -8.77 -6.85
N GLY A 65 -3.64 -9.67 -7.15
CA GLY A 65 -3.47 -11.11 -7.12
C GLY A 65 -3.56 -11.74 -8.50
N ALA A 66 -2.81 -12.80 -8.75
CA ALA A 66 -2.85 -13.57 -9.99
C ALA A 66 -4.20 -14.29 -10.17
N GLY A 67 -4.68 -14.32 -11.42
CA GLY A 67 -5.98 -14.90 -11.78
C GLY A 67 -7.16 -14.04 -11.28
N ASP A 68 -8.37 -14.60 -11.36
CA ASP A 68 -9.60 -13.85 -11.14
C ASP A 68 -10.36 -14.29 -9.87
N ARG A 69 -9.84 -15.29 -9.15
CA ARG A 69 -10.52 -15.90 -8.00
C ARG A 69 -10.27 -15.19 -6.68
N ALA A 70 -9.07 -14.60 -6.53
CA ALA A 70 -8.72 -13.91 -5.30
C ALA A 70 -7.64 -12.84 -5.53
N PHE A 71 -7.85 -11.69 -4.94
CA PHE A 71 -6.79 -10.72 -4.70
C PHE A 71 -5.80 -11.29 -3.68
N CYS A 72 -6.29 -11.63 -2.49
CA CYS A 72 -5.56 -12.30 -1.42
C CYS A 72 -6.51 -12.80 -0.33
N SER A 73 -6.38 -14.04 0.09
CA SER A 73 -7.20 -14.63 1.15
C SER A 73 -6.57 -14.55 2.55
N GLY A 74 -5.52 -13.73 2.73
CA GLY A 74 -4.82 -13.53 3.99
C GLY A 74 -3.63 -14.47 4.17
N GLY A 75 -3.22 -14.70 5.42
CA GLY A 75 -2.10 -15.59 5.72
C GLY A 75 -2.42 -17.06 5.44
N ASP A 76 -1.50 -17.76 4.81
CA ASP A 76 -1.64 -19.18 4.48
C ASP A 76 -1.71 -20.02 5.77
N GLN A 77 -2.90 -20.56 6.08
CA GLN A 77 -3.11 -21.35 7.29
C GLN A 77 -2.38 -22.69 7.27
N SER A 78 -1.96 -23.19 6.11
CA SER A 78 -1.22 -24.46 6.01
C SER A 78 0.22 -24.35 6.52
N VAL A 79 0.79 -23.13 6.55
CA VAL A 79 2.14 -22.87 7.09
C VAL A 79 2.12 -22.22 8.48
N ARG A 80 0.94 -21.97 9.03
CA ARG A 80 0.77 -21.41 10.37
C ARG A 80 0.92 -22.51 11.42
N GLY A 81 2.03 -22.48 12.17
CA GLY A 81 2.24 -23.40 13.29
C GLY A 81 1.57 -22.93 14.60
N HIS A 82 1.76 -23.70 15.68
CA HIS A 82 1.22 -23.36 17.01
C HIS A 82 1.76 -22.01 17.54
N GLY A 83 2.98 -21.62 17.16
CA GLY A 83 3.61 -20.34 17.51
C GLY A 83 3.34 -19.20 16.51
N GLY A 84 2.48 -19.41 15.51
CA GLY A 84 2.23 -18.45 14.44
C GLY A 84 3.04 -18.73 13.18
N TYR A 85 3.40 -17.68 12.45
CA TYR A 85 4.17 -17.78 11.21
C TYR A 85 5.67 -17.68 11.52
N VAL A 86 6.46 -18.60 10.95
CA VAL A 86 7.91 -18.66 11.10
C VAL A 86 8.54 -18.64 9.72
N GLY A 87 9.46 -17.70 9.49
CA GLY A 87 10.23 -17.62 8.25
C GLY A 87 11.39 -18.62 8.21
N ASP A 88 12.17 -18.57 7.14
CA ASP A 88 13.35 -19.44 6.93
C ASP A 88 14.42 -19.27 8.03
N ASP A 89 14.44 -18.10 8.68
CA ASP A 89 15.32 -17.78 9.81
C ASP A 89 14.87 -18.36 11.16
N GLN A 90 13.79 -19.13 11.17
CA GLN A 90 13.21 -19.78 12.35
C GLN A 90 12.75 -18.82 13.46
N ILE A 91 12.60 -17.52 13.16
CA ILE A 91 12.13 -16.53 14.13
C ILE A 91 10.62 -16.25 13.91
N PRO A 92 9.76 -16.49 14.92
CA PRO A 92 8.34 -16.14 14.82
C PRO A 92 8.14 -14.63 14.72
N ARG A 93 7.50 -14.15 13.66
CA ARG A 93 7.13 -12.72 13.51
C ARG A 93 5.98 -12.51 12.54
N LEU A 94 5.34 -11.36 12.64
CA LEU A 94 4.29 -10.92 11.73
C LEU A 94 4.82 -9.85 10.77
N ASN A 95 5.71 -10.23 9.86
CA ASN A 95 6.32 -9.32 8.87
C ASN A 95 5.27 -8.60 8.01
N VAL A 96 4.06 -9.10 7.90
CA VAL A 96 2.95 -8.43 7.21
C VAL A 96 2.65 -7.04 7.78
N LEU A 97 2.94 -6.80 9.08
CA LEU A 97 2.80 -5.47 9.67
C LEU A 97 3.83 -4.48 9.11
N ASP A 98 5.03 -4.95 8.80
CA ASP A 98 6.07 -4.12 8.17
C ASP A 98 5.71 -3.80 6.72
N LEU A 99 5.15 -4.78 6.00
CA LEU A 99 4.60 -4.55 4.66
C LEU A 99 3.46 -3.52 4.69
N GLN A 100 2.52 -3.62 5.62
CA GLN A 100 1.42 -2.66 5.77
C GLN A 100 1.95 -1.24 6.03
N ARG A 101 2.94 -1.09 6.92
CA ARG A 101 3.59 0.21 7.17
C ARG A 101 4.30 0.73 5.92
N LEU A 102 5.03 -0.13 5.21
CA LEU A 102 5.74 0.25 3.99
C LEU A 102 4.77 0.77 2.92
N ILE A 103 3.65 0.10 2.69
CA ILE A 103 2.63 0.54 1.73
C ILE A 103 2.12 1.94 2.08
N ARG A 104 1.90 2.21 3.37
CA ARG A 104 1.42 3.52 3.82
C ARG A 104 2.46 4.63 3.69
N VAL A 105 3.74 4.36 4.00
CA VAL A 105 4.78 5.40 4.03
C VAL A 105 5.53 5.58 2.71
N ILE A 106 5.39 4.65 1.76
CA ILE A 106 6.06 4.76 0.46
C ILE A 106 5.64 6.06 -0.24
N PRO A 107 6.61 6.86 -0.77
CA PRO A 107 6.33 8.20 -1.30
C PRO A 107 5.71 8.20 -2.70
N LYS A 108 4.91 7.18 -3.00
CA LYS A 108 4.22 6.97 -4.28
C LYS A 108 2.82 6.45 -4.00
N PRO A 109 1.80 6.83 -4.79
CA PRO A 109 0.48 6.24 -4.68
C PRO A 109 0.52 4.74 -4.90
N VAL A 110 -0.27 4.01 -4.11
CA VAL A 110 -0.47 2.56 -4.24
C VAL A 110 -1.94 2.27 -4.46
N VAL A 111 -2.25 1.58 -5.54
CA VAL A 111 -3.62 1.20 -5.93
C VAL A 111 -3.80 -0.30 -5.75
N ALA A 112 -4.78 -0.72 -4.98
CA ALA A 112 -5.22 -2.11 -4.94
C ALA A 112 -6.17 -2.37 -6.12
N MET A 113 -5.79 -3.30 -7.00
CA MET A 113 -6.67 -3.83 -8.05
C MET A 113 -7.23 -5.16 -7.58
N VAL A 114 -8.49 -5.17 -7.15
CA VAL A 114 -9.10 -6.31 -6.45
C VAL A 114 -10.02 -7.10 -7.37
N LYS A 115 -9.68 -8.38 -7.56
CA LYS A 115 -10.50 -9.40 -8.23
C LYS A 115 -10.77 -10.53 -7.25
N GLY A 116 -12.03 -11.01 -7.19
CA GLY A 116 -12.40 -12.11 -6.30
C GLY A 116 -12.17 -11.78 -4.82
N TYR A 117 -11.70 -12.74 -4.06
CA TYR A 117 -11.61 -12.64 -2.60
C TYR A 117 -10.50 -11.71 -2.10
N ALA A 118 -10.85 -10.71 -1.30
CA ALA A 118 -9.96 -9.89 -0.48
C ALA A 118 -10.35 -10.11 1.00
N ILE A 119 -9.79 -11.13 1.65
CA ILE A 119 -10.27 -11.66 2.92
C ILE A 119 -9.16 -11.66 3.98
N GLY A 120 -9.51 -11.38 5.24
CA GLY A 120 -8.56 -11.40 6.36
C GLY A 120 -7.38 -10.45 6.14
N GLY A 121 -6.15 -10.97 6.15
CA GLY A 121 -4.95 -10.18 5.83
C GLY A 121 -4.98 -9.55 4.44
N GLY A 122 -5.63 -10.19 3.46
CA GLY A 122 -5.85 -9.63 2.12
C GLY A 122 -6.78 -8.42 2.14
N HIS A 123 -7.82 -8.45 2.98
CA HIS A 123 -8.66 -7.30 3.23
C HIS A 123 -7.86 -6.15 3.87
N VAL A 124 -6.92 -6.45 4.78
CA VAL A 124 -6.07 -5.42 5.36
C VAL A 124 -5.11 -4.83 4.31
N LEU A 125 -4.54 -5.66 3.43
CA LEU A 125 -3.64 -5.19 2.38
C LEU A 125 -4.29 -4.18 1.44
N HIS A 126 -5.56 -4.39 1.01
CA HIS A 126 -6.20 -3.43 0.14
C HIS A 126 -6.57 -2.12 0.86
N ILE A 127 -6.98 -2.17 2.15
CA ILE A 127 -7.35 -0.95 2.87
C ILE A 127 -6.14 -0.07 3.25
N VAL A 128 -4.92 -0.62 3.32
CA VAL A 128 -3.71 0.18 3.54
C VAL A 128 -3.14 0.79 2.26
N CYS A 129 -3.61 0.36 1.08
CA CYS A 129 -3.37 1.06 -0.18
C CYS A 129 -4.10 2.40 -0.19
N ASP A 130 -3.66 3.32 -1.04
CA ASP A 130 -4.25 4.66 -1.13
C ASP A 130 -5.62 4.64 -1.81
N LEU A 131 -5.79 3.78 -2.82
CA LEU A 131 -7.03 3.61 -3.58
C LEU A 131 -7.31 2.12 -3.81
N THR A 132 -8.59 1.79 -3.98
CA THR A 132 -9.02 0.42 -4.33
C THR A 132 -9.99 0.47 -5.51
N ILE A 133 -9.62 -0.21 -6.60
CA ILE A 133 -10.48 -0.46 -7.76
C ILE A 133 -10.87 -1.92 -7.72
N ALA A 134 -12.16 -2.21 -7.71
CA ALA A 134 -12.71 -3.55 -7.57
C ALA A 134 -13.36 -4.04 -8.86
N ALA A 135 -13.17 -5.30 -9.17
CA ALA A 135 -14.00 -6.00 -10.12
C ALA A 135 -15.37 -6.32 -9.50
N ASP A 136 -16.39 -6.48 -10.33
CA ASP A 136 -17.77 -6.81 -9.90
C ASP A 136 -17.88 -8.17 -9.19
N ASN A 137 -16.89 -9.08 -9.41
CA ASN A 137 -16.79 -10.36 -8.70
C ASN A 137 -16.05 -10.26 -7.36
N ALA A 138 -15.61 -9.07 -6.93
CA ALA A 138 -14.84 -8.92 -5.71
C ALA A 138 -15.70 -9.18 -4.45
N VAL A 139 -15.08 -9.82 -3.46
CA VAL A 139 -15.69 -10.15 -2.17
C VAL A 139 -14.75 -9.75 -1.04
N PHE A 140 -15.25 -8.95 -0.12
CA PHE A 140 -14.49 -8.36 0.97
C PHE A 140 -14.95 -8.88 2.33
N GLY A 141 -14.03 -9.02 3.29
CA GLY A 141 -14.41 -9.36 4.65
C GLY A 141 -13.27 -9.79 5.55
N GLN A 142 -13.59 -9.93 6.83
CA GLN A 142 -12.68 -10.43 7.84
C GLN A 142 -13.09 -11.82 8.30
N THR A 143 -12.09 -12.65 8.60
CA THR A 143 -12.31 -14.02 9.09
C THR A 143 -11.54 -14.32 10.37
N GLY A 144 -10.71 -13.38 10.83
CA GLY A 144 -9.81 -13.55 11.95
C GLY A 144 -10.46 -14.24 13.16
N PRO A 145 -11.57 -13.75 13.74
CA PRO A 145 -12.23 -14.38 14.88
C PRO A 145 -12.70 -15.81 14.65
N LYS A 146 -12.97 -16.21 13.39
CA LYS A 146 -13.35 -17.61 13.05
C LYS A 146 -12.13 -18.54 12.98
N VAL A 147 -10.94 -18.00 12.66
CA VAL A 147 -9.73 -18.81 12.42
C VAL A 147 -8.65 -18.59 13.50
N GLY A 148 -9.03 -18.01 14.63
CA GLY A 148 -8.12 -17.77 15.75
C GLY A 148 -7.07 -16.70 15.46
N SER A 149 -7.47 -15.59 14.85
CA SER A 149 -6.62 -14.43 14.54
C SER A 149 -7.39 -13.12 14.68
N PHE A 150 -6.69 -12.00 14.67
CA PHE A 150 -7.25 -10.65 14.58
C PHE A 150 -6.20 -9.65 14.14
N ASP A 151 -6.61 -8.49 13.65
CA ASP A 151 -5.75 -7.34 13.40
C ASP A 151 -6.31 -6.12 14.15
N ALA A 152 -5.64 -5.74 15.23
CA ALA A 152 -6.01 -4.63 16.09
C ALA A 152 -5.40 -3.28 15.64
N GLY A 153 -4.61 -3.27 14.56
CA GLY A 153 -3.98 -2.10 13.99
C GLY A 153 -4.79 -1.51 12.83
N TYR A 154 -4.19 -1.46 11.65
CA TYR A 154 -4.84 -0.92 10.46
C TYR A 154 -6.10 -1.71 10.08
N GLY A 155 -6.11 -3.03 10.26
CA GLY A 155 -7.26 -3.87 9.96
C GLY A 155 -8.53 -3.53 10.73
N SER A 156 -8.44 -2.89 11.89
CA SER A 156 -9.59 -2.46 12.69
C SER A 156 -9.69 -0.94 12.81
N GLY A 157 -8.66 -0.28 13.33
CA GLY A 157 -8.69 1.15 13.62
C GLY A 157 -8.77 2.02 12.37
N TYR A 158 -8.00 1.68 11.34
CA TYR A 158 -8.02 2.41 10.07
C TYR A 158 -9.29 2.06 9.26
N LEU A 159 -9.70 0.79 9.24
CA LEU A 159 -10.97 0.39 8.61
C LEU A 159 -12.15 1.20 9.18
N ALA A 160 -12.17 1.42 10.52
CA ALA A 160 -13.25 2.18 11.15
C ALA A 160 -13.32 3.65 10.71
N ARG A 161 -12.21 4.22 10.25
CA ARG A 161 -12.18 5.56 9.66
C ARG A 161 -12.71 5.57 8.22
N ILE A 162 -12.57 4.48 7.49
CA ILE A 162 -13.07 4.33 6.12
C ILE A 162 -14.56 4.10 6.10
N VAL A 163 -15.06 3.05 6.81
CA VAL A 163 -16.46 2.61 6.72
C VAL A 163 -17.32 3.00 7.95
N GLY A 164 -16.73 3.71 8.89
CA GLY A 164 -17.37 4.04 10.16
C GLY A 164 -17.33 2.90 11.18
N HIS A 165 -17.36 3.27 12.48
CA HIS A 165 -17.15 2.35 13.60
C HIS A 165 -18.17 1.20 13.66
N LYS A 166 -19.44 1.45 13.32
CA LYS A 166 -20.49 0.41 13.39
C LYS A 166 -20.27 -0.66 12.33
N LYS A 167 -19.98 -0.24 11.08
CA LYS A 167 -19.74 -1.17 9.98
C LYS A 167 -18.44 -1.94 10.17
N ALA A 168 -17.36 -1.30 10.62
CA ALA A 168 -16.10 -1.98 10.91
C ALA A 168 -16.27 -3.08 11.99
N ARG A 169 -17.04 -2.81 13.05
CA ARG A 169 -17.37 -3.83 14.07
C ARG A 169 -18.22 -4.96 13.52
N GLU A 170 -19.20 -4.67 12.67
CA GLU A 170 -20.02 -5.68 12.01
C GLU A 170 -19.15 -6.61 11.15
N ILE A 171 -18.25 -6.05 10.33
CA ILE A 171 -17.30 -6.81 9.52
C ILE A 171 -16.46 -7.75 10.38
N TRP A 172 -15.89 -7.24 11.49
CA TRP A 172 -15.01 -8.01 12.36
C TRP A 172 -15.74 -8.99 13.27
N TYR A 173 -16.80 -8.56 13.95
CA TYR A 173 -17.45 -9.38 14.97
C TYR A 173 -18.28 -10.50 14.38
N LEU A 174 -18.91 -10.24 13.24
CA LEU A 174 -19.77 -11.22 12.58
C LEU A 174 -19.04 -12.00 11.47
N CYS A 175 -17.86 -11.55 11.05
CA CYS A 175 -17.10 -12.11 9.94
C CYS A 175 -17.97 -12.30 8.68
N ARG A 176 -18.82 -11.32 8.38
CA ARG A 176 -19.63 -11.30 7.17
C ARG A 176 -18.75 -10.95 5.96
N GLN A 177 -19.18 -11.44 4.81
CA GLN A 177 -18.59 -11.08 3.52
C GLN A 177 -19.52 -10.13 2.78
N TYR A 178 -18.94 -9.21 2.04
CA TYR A 178 -19.64 -8.16 1.31
C TYR A 178 -19.20 -8.22 -0.16
N ASN A 179 -20.17 -8.12 -1.07
CA ASN A 179 -19.88 -8.04 -2.49
C ASN A 179 -19.30 -6.65 -2.88
N ALA A 180 -18.89 -6.51 -4.14
CA ALA A 180 -18.26 -5.30 -4.64
C ALA A 180 -19.16 -4.06 -4.52
N GLN A 181 -20.48 -4.20 -4.79
CA GLN A 181 -21.42 -3.08 -4.69
C GLN A 181 -21.63 -2.66 -3.23
N GLU A 182 -21.78 -3.59 -2.30
CA GLU A 182 -21.87 -3.28 -0.87
C GLU A 182 -20.59 -2.60 -0.37
N ALA A 183 -19.42 -3.00 -0.89
CA ALA A 183 -18.14 -2.35 -0.58
C ALA A 183 -18.08 -0.91 -1.11
N LEU A 184 -18.61 -0.65 -2.30
CA LEU A 184 -18.72 0.70 -2.86
C LEU A 184 -19.68 1.56 -2.03
N ASP A 185 -20.86 1.04 -1.71
CA ASP A 185 -21.90 1.76 -0.96
C ASP A 185 -21.42 2.19 0.44
N MET A 186 -20.55 1.40 1.08
CA MET A 186 -19.96 1.74 2.39
C MET A 186 -18.66 2.57 2.31
N GLY A 187 -18.22 2.94 1.10
CA GLY A 187 -16.98 3.71 0.89
C GLY A 187 -15.70 2.92 1.10
N LEU A 188 -15.77 1.58 1.09
CA LEU A 188 -14.60 0.71 1.25
C LEU A 188 -13.73 0.66 0.00
N VAL A 189 -14.33 0.82 -1.19
CA VAL A 189 -13.65 0.86 -2.49
C VAL A 189 -14.03 2.13 -3.25
N ASN A 190 -13.17 2.57 -4.16
CA ASN A 190 -13.37 3.81 -4.92
C ASN A 190 -14.30 3.64 -6.13
N THR A 191 -14.24 2.48 -6.77
CA THR A 191 -15.09 2.16 -7.93
C THR A 191 -15.21 0.66 -8.13
N VAL A 192 -16.28 0.26 -8.83
CA VAL A 192 -16.53 -1.12 -9.25
C VAL A 192 -16.75 -1.14 -10.75
N VAL A 193 -16.07 -2.05 -11.43
CA VAL A 193 -16.18 -2.23 -12.88
C VAL A 193 -16.29 -3.73 -13.23
N PRO A 194 -16.76 -4.09 -14.44
CA PRO A 194 -16.74 -5.48 -14.87
C PRO A 194 -15.35 -6.11 -14.77
N LEU A 195 -15.29 -7.40 -14.45
CA LEU A 195 -14.03 -8.13 -14.24
C LEU A 195 -13.04 -7.98 -15.41
N ASP A 196 -13.54 -8.04 -16.64
CA ASP A 196 -12.73 -7.87 -17.87
C ASP A 196 -12.25 -6.43 -18.11
N LYS A 197 -12.70 -5.46 -17.29
CA LYS A 197 -12.36 -4.03 -17.39
C LYS A 197 -11.50 -3.53 -16.23
N VAL A 198 -11.29 -4.32 -15.18
CA VAL A 198 -10.65 -3.84 -13.95
C VAL A 198 -9.19 -3.40 -14.16
N GLU A 199 -8.44 -4.10 -15.01
CA GLU A 199 -7.05 -3.72 -15.31
C GLU A 199 -7.01 -2.44 -16.15
N GLU A 200 -7.85 -2.32 -17.17
CA GLU A 200 -7.97 -1.11 -18.01
C GLU A 200 -8.31 0.12 -17.17
N GLU A 201 -9.30 0.03 -16.29
CA GLU A 201 -9.71 1.14 -15.41
C GLU A 201 -8.62 1.47 -14.38
N THR A 202 -7.94 0.46 -13.83
CA THR A 202 -6.84 0.68 -12.88
C THR A 202 -5.68 1.42 -13.54
N ILE A 203 -5.29 1.03 -14.75
CA ILE A 203 -4.23 1.70 -15.51
C ILE A 203 -4.62 3.14 -15.79
N LYS A 204 -5.84 3.38 -16.25
CA LYS A 204 -6.35 4.73 -16.50
C LYS A 204 -6.22 5.63 -15.27
N TRP A 205 -6.61 5.17 -14.08
CA TRP A 205 -6.44 5.94 -12.85
C TRP A 205 -4.97 6.17 -12.51
N CYS A 206 -4.10 5.19 -12.76
CA CYS A 206 -2.66 5.36 -12.59
C CYS A 206 -2.09 6.41 -13.54
N GLU A 207 -2.48 6.40 -14.82
CA GLU A 207 -2.06 7.39 -15.82
C GLU A 207 -2.54 8.80 -15.43
N GLU A 208 -3.79 8.95 -14.96
CA GLU A 208 -4.29 10.21 -14.43
C GLU A 208 -3.46 10.74 -13.24
N MET A 209 -2.96 9.87 -12.36
CA MET A 209 -2.05 10.25 -11.27
C MET A 209 -0.66 10.62 -11.77
N LEU A 210 -0.13 9.94 -12.78
CA LEU A 210 1.17 10.25 -13.38
C LEU A 210 1.21 11.62 -14.06
N GLU A 211 0.06 12.18 -14.45
CA GLU A 211 -0.05 13.57 -14.94
C GLU A 211 0.07 14.62 -13.83
N LYS A 212 0.05 14.23 -12.56
CA LYS A 212 0.10 15.16 -11.42
C LYS A 212 1.53 15.30 -10.90
N SER A 213 1.79 16.38 -10.16
CA SER A 213 3.10 16.62 -9.54
C SER A 213 3.46 15.49 -8.56
N PRO A 214 4.55 14.75 -8.78
CA PRO A 214 4.96 13.66 -7.89
C PRO A 214 5.25 14.16 -6.47
N THR A 215 5.84 15.35 -6.34
CA THR A 215 6.11 15.97 -5.03
C THR A 215 4.81 16.30 -4.29
N ALA A 216 3.82 16.86 -4.99
CA ALA A 216 2.52 17.16 -4.38
C ALA A 216 1.81 15.88 -3.90
N LEU A 217 1.79 14.80 -4.72
CA LEU A 217 1.19 13.52 -4.34
C LEU A 217 1.90 12.91 -3.11
N ARG A 218 3.23 12.97 -3.07
CA ARG A 218 4.03 12.52 -1.93
C ARG A 218 3.64 13.24 -0.63
N PHE A 219 3.58 14.57 -0.65
CA PHE A 219 3.21 15.35 0.54
C PHE A 219 1.76 15.16 0.94
N LEU A 220 0.83 15.03 -0.02
CA LEU A 220 -0.57 14.74 0.28
C LEU A 220 -0.72 13.37 0.96
N LYS A 221 -0.05 12.32 0.46
CA LYS A 221 -0.05 11.01 1.10
C LYS A 221 0.49 11.08 2.54
N ALA A 222 1.62 11.75 2.76
CA ALA A 222 2.19 11.93 4.07
C ALA A 222 1.25 12.73 5.02
N ALA A 223 0.56 13.75 4.51
CA ALA A 223 -0.40 14.54 5.28
C ALA A 223 -1.63 13.70 5.69
N PHE A 224 -2.21 12.90 4.78
CA PHE A 224 -3.29 11.97 5.11
C PHE A 224 -2.87 10.96 6.18
N ASN A 225 -1.64 10.44 6.08
CA ASN A 225 -1.12 9.48 7.05
C ASN A 225 -0.81 10.15 8.41
N ALA A 226 -0.40 11.41 8.44
CA ALA A 226 -0.14 12.14 9.70
C ALA A 226 -1.39 12.22 10.57
N ASP A 227 -2.57 12.43 9.98
CA ASP A 227 -3.84 12.43 10.72
C ASP A 227 -4.17 11.06 11.34
N THR A 228 -3.90 9.98 10.60
CA THR A 228 -4.29 8.63 11.02
C THR A 228 -3.25 7.92 11.88
N ASP A 229 -1.97 8.18 11.64
CA ASP A 229 -0.85 7.43 12.21
C ASP A 229 -0.12 8.21 13.33
N GLY A 230 -0.63 9.40 13.70
CA GLY A 230 -0.10 10.20 14.79
C GLY A 230 1.36 10.59 14.57
N LEU A 231 2.21 10.46 15.62
CA LEU A 231 3.63 10.84 15.53
C LEU A 231 4.40 10.07 14.43
N ALA A 232 4.03 8.83 14.14
CA ALA A 232 4.66 8.07 13.06
C ALA A 232 4.37 8.70 11.68
N GLY A 233 3.14 9.16 11.45
CA GLY A 233 2.77 9.88 10.23
C GLY A 233 3.43 11.26 10.13
N ILE A 234 3.50 11.99 11.26
CA ILE A 234 4.21 13.28 11.33
C ILE A 234 5.71 13.10 11.06
N GLN A 235 6.33 12.03 11.57
CA GLN A 235 7.75 11.74 11.32
C GLN A 235 8.07 11.56 9.84
N GLN A 236 7.19 10.89 9.09
CA GLN A 236 7.34 10.75 7.65
C GLN A 236 7.23 12.09 6.94
N PHE A 237 6.20 12.88 7.26
CA PHE A 237 6.00 14.22 6.72
C PHE A 237 7.20 15.14 7.01
N ALA A 238 7.70 15.11 8.25
CA ALA A 238 8.86 15.90 8.67
C ALA A 238 10.13 15.50 7.91
N GLY A 239 10.36 14.20 7.68
CA GLY A 239 11.48 13.71 6.88
C GLY A 239 11.44 14.23 5.45
N ASP A 240 10.28 14.16 4.80
CA ASP A 240 10.08 14.67 3.45
C ASP A 240 10.26 16.20 3.37
N ALA A 241 9.74 16.94 4.35
CA ALA A 241 9.92 18.38 4.44
C ALA A 241 11.41 18.77 4.66
N THR A 242 12.13 18.01 5.49
CA THR A 242 13.57 18.22 5.72
C THR A 242 14.38 18.00 4.44
N LEU A 243 14.09 16.95 3.67
CA LEU A 243 14.74 16.71 2.38
C LEU A 243 14.51 17.86 1.41
N LEU A 244 13.31 18.40 1.35
CA LEU A 244 12.99 19.55 0.51
C LEU A 244 13.73 20.81 1.01
N TYR A 245 13.75 21.03 2.34
CA TYR A 245 14.48 22.14 2.93
C TYR A 245 15.98 22.13 2.57
N TYR A 246 16.63 20.95 2.53
CA TYR A 246 18.05 20.85 2.13
C TYR A 246 18.35 21.36 0.73
N THR A 247 17.35 21.50 -0.13
CA THR A 247 17.52 22.06 -1.48
C THR A 247 17.50 23.60 -1.49
N THR A 248 17.08 24.25 -0.41
CA THR A 248 16.96 25.71 -0.30
C THR A 248 18.31 26.39 -0.10
N ASP A 249 18.38 27.67 -0.45
CA ASP A 249 19.59 28.48 -0.24
C ASP A 249 19.85 28.75 1.25
N GLU A 250 18.81 28.86 2.09
CA GLU A 250 18.95 28.93 3.54
C GLU A 250 19.70 27.73 4.11
N ALA A 251 19.33 26.51 3.69
CA ALA A 251 20.00 25.30 4.17
C ALA A 251 21.46 25.24 3.69
N LYS A 252 21.73 25.69 2.47
CA LYS A 252 23.10 25.78 1.94
C LYS A 252 23.93 26.77 2.76
N GLU A 253 23.41 27.98 3.05
CA GLU A 253 24.08 28.98 3.89
C GLU A 253 24.42 28.40 5.27
N GLY A 254 23.45 27.78 5.95
CA GLY A 254 23.69 27.18 7.26
C GLY A 254 24.79 26.11 7.23
N ARG A 255 24.78 25.24 6.22
CA ARG A 255 25.80 24.21 6.00
C ARG A 255 27.18 24.80 5.75
N ASP A 256 27.27 25.78 4.85
CA ASP A 256 28.55 26.34 4.39
C ASP A 256 29.17 27.20 5.50
N ALA A 257 28.38 28.01 6.21
CA ALA A 257 28.83 28.76 7.37
C ALA A 257 29.41 27.84 8.47
N PHE A 258 28.75 26.68 8.72
CA PHE A 258 29.26 25.68 9.67
C PHE A 258 30.62 25.11 9.24
N LYS A 259 30.78 24.74 7.94
CA LYS A 259 32.03 24.20 7.40
C LYS A 259 33.17 25.23 7.43
N GLU A 260 32.84 26.49 7.13
CA GLU A 260 33.79 27.64 7.11
C GLU A 260 34.04 28.20 8.52
N LYS A 261 33.41 27.67 9.55
CA LYS A 261 33.54 28.13 10.94
C LYS A 261 33.20 29.61 11.13
N ARG A 262 32.28 30.14 10.35
CA ARG A 262 31.77 31.50 10.43
C ARG A 262 30.32 31.50 10.97
N LYS A 263 29.85 32.68 11.39
CA LYS A 263 28.47 32.89 11.73
C LYS A 263 27.59 32.86 10.46
N PRO A 264 26.47 32.13 10.40
CA PRO A 264 25.59 32.18 9.25
C PRO A 264 24.88 33.53 9.13
N ASP A 265 24.67 33.96 7.90
CA ASP A 265 23.91 35.17 7.57
C ASP A 265 22.53 34.83 7.05
N PHE A 266 21.61 34.51 7.95
CA PHE A 266 20.21 34.32 7.61
C PHE A 266 19.43 35.62 7.39
N GLY A 267 20.05 36.79 7.63
CA GLY A 267 19.43 38.08 7.39
C GLY A 267 19.20 38.42 5.93
N GLN A 268 19.91 37.74 5.04
CA GLN A 268 19.77 37.91 3.59
C GLN A 268 18.49 37.24 3.01
N PHE A 269 17.86 36.38 3.76
CA PHE A 269 16.65 35.67 3.29
C PHE A 269 15.36 36.36 3.77
N PRO A 270 14.31 36.39 2.91
CA PRO A 270 13.04 36.97 3.26
C PRO A 270 12.39 36.18 4.42
N ARG A 271 11.72 36.90 5.34
CA ARG A 271 11.05 36.31 6.53
C ARG A 271 9.54 36.32 6.37
N PHE A 272 9.06 35.91 5.24
CA PHE A 272 7.63 35.73 4.96
C PHE A 272 7.39 34.39 4.27
N PRO A 273 6.19 33.80 4.39
CA PRO A 273 5.82 32.59 3.67
C PRO A 273 5.86 32.81 2.17
#